data_a8fd86ac7cbf39c9ee91ae58776f4e44
#
_entry.id   a8fd86ac7cbf39c9ee91ae58776f4e44
#
_cell.length_a   1.000
_cell.length_b   1.000
_cell.length_c   1.000
_cell.angle_alpha   90.00
_cell.angle_beta   90.00
_cell.angle_gamma   90.00
#
_symmetry.space_group_name_H-M   'P 1'
#
loop_
_entity.id
_entity.type
_entity.pdbx_description
1 polymer ?
#
loop_
_entity_poly.entity_id
_entity_poly.type
_entity_poly.pdbx_seq_one_letter_code
_entity_poly.pdbx_strand_id
1 'polypeptide(L)'
;MSNEILATIAFNVIAFSWMVYLVQELFIAGSSAMNMAVVKSEGERRQIQVATGIHWDGIEVWLIAAIALTFGAFPLAFGTVFTYYYVVLFLLVYALIGRGVSIEVIYKIDSKRWLKSVVLAWTISSTLILFILGVFITNTFLGFPYDANGEMSKSFVSAFNVTSISGGLLFVALGLIAGSGWINLTTEGELGLRANNFVKKFGVIYAVPILILLVFMGYNNSEASLFIGELFTAVPLMFVLPIFTIT
;
A
#
# COMPACT_ATOMS: atom_id res chain seq x y z
N MET A 1 29.73 3.65 20.80
CA MET A 1 29.12 3.80 19.49
C MET A 1 28.63 5.23 19.39
N SER A 2 28.95 5.98 18.33
CA SER A 2 28.50 7.37 18.23
C SER A 2 26.95 7.40 18.07
N ASN A 3 26.32 8.49 18.54
CA ASN A 3 24.86 8.64 18.42
C ASN A 3 24.39 8.58 16.95
N GLU A 4 25.22 9.02 16.01
CA GLU A 4 24.94 8.95 14.58
C GLU A 4 24.88 7.51 14.05
N ILE A 5 25.79 6.64 14.47
CA ILE A 5 25.78 5.23 14.07
C ILE A 5 24.52 4.56 14.61
N LEU A 6 24.16 4.84 15.86
CA LEU A 6 22.94 4.28 16.47
C LEU A 6 21.66 4.74 15.74
N ALA A 7 21.58 6.03 15.42
CA ALA A 7 20.45 6.59 14.66
C ALA A 7 20.35 5.98 13.26
N THR A 8 21.49 5.79 12.56
CA THR A 8 21.53 5.14 11.25
C THR A 8 21.06 3.68 11.32
N ILE A 9 21.50 2.92 12.31
CA ILE A 9 21.05 1.53 12.50
C ILE A 9 19.53 1.51 12.75
N ALA A 10 19.04 2.34 13.67
CA ALA A 10 17.62 2.43 13.98
C ALA A 10 16.78 2.78 12.73
N PHE A 11 17.22 3.76 11.96
CA PHE A 11 16.56 4.14 10.71
C PHE A 11 16.47 2.97 9.72
N ASN A 12 17.58 2.24 9.51
CA ASN A 12 17.59 1.10 8.59
C ASN A 12 16.66 -0.04 9.05
N VAL A 13 16.56 -0.31 10.35
CA VAL A 13 15.64 -1.32 10.89
C VAL A 13 14.18 -0.88 10.69
N ILE A 14 13.87 0.40 10.91
CA ILE A 14 12.54 0.96 10.65
C ILE A 14 12.20 0.88 9.16
N ALA A 15 13.11 1.31 8.29
CA ALA A 15 12.92 1.26 6.84
C ALA A 15 12.71 -0.17 6.35
N PHE A 16 13.47 -1.14 6.87
CA PHE A 16 13.27 -2.56 6.58
C PHE A 16 11.87 -3.04 7.01
N SER A 17 11.42 -2.68 8.21
CA SER A 17 10.09 -3.08 8.71
C SER A 17 8.97 -2.52 7.83
N TRP A 18 9.05 -1.26 7.43
CA TRP A 18 8.13 -0.64 6.48
C TRP A 18 8.15 -1.33 5.12
N MET A 19 9.35 -1.61 4.59
CA MET A 19 9.50 -2.28 3.30
C MET A 19 8.85 -3.67 3.31
N VAL A 20 9.07 -4.46 4.35
CA VAL A 20 8.48 -5.80 4.49
C VAL A 20 6.95 -5.71 4.55
N TYR A 21 6.40 -4.78 5.34
CA TYR A 21 4.97 -4.53 5.41
C TYR A 21 4.38 -4.16 4.05
N LEU A 22 4.94 -3.15 3.40
CA LEU A 22 4.42 -2.62 2.15
C LEU A 22 4.45 -3.66 1.01
N VAL A 23 5.53 -4.43 0.90
CA VAL A 23 5.64 -5.48 -0.12
C VAL A 23 4.59 -6.57 0.10
N GLN A 24 4.42 -7.05 1.32
CA GLN A 24 3.43 -8.09 1.63
C GLN A 24 2.00 -7.55 1.46
N GLU A 25 1.76 -6.30 1.82
CA GLU A 25 0.45 -5.66 1.68
C GLU A 25 0.03 -5.55 0.20
N LEU A 26 0.96 -5.27 -0.72
CA LEU A 26 0.67 -5.28 -2.16
C LEU A 26 0.10 -6.61 -2.62
N PHE A 27 0.64 -7.74 -2.17
CA PHE A 27 0.14 -9.06 -2.53
C PHE A 27 -1.25 -9.34 -1.91
N ILE A 28 -1.41 -9.10 -0.64
CA ILE A 28 -2.60 -9.51 0.12
C ILE A 28 -3.77 -8.57 -0.12
N ALA A 29 -3.57 -7.25 0.01
CA ALA A 29 -4.63 -6.30 -0.26
C ALA A 29 -4.95 -6.24 -1.76
N GLY A 30 -3.96 -6.40 -2.65
CA GLY A 30 -4.18 -6.46 -4.09
C GLY A 30 -5.03 -7.66 -4.50
N SER A 31 -4.77 -8.85 -3.96
CA SER A 31 -5.61 -10.04 -4.17
C SER A 31 -7.02 -9.82 -3.66
N SER A 32 -7.15 -9.25 -2.48
CA SER A 32 -8.44 -8.96 -1.83
C SER A 32 -9.26 -7.91 -2.59
N ALA A 33 -8.61 -6.89 -3.13
CA ALA A 33 -9.24 -5.83 -3.91
C ALA A 33 -9.85 -6.35 -5.23
N MET A 34 -9.34 -7.43 -5.79
CA MET A 34 -9.88 -8.06 -7.01
C MET A 34 -11.03 -9.01 -6.75
N ASN A 35 -11.35 -9.36 -5.51
CA ASN A 35 -12.33 -10.41 -5.18
C ASN A 35 -13.64 -10.26 -5.94
N MET A 36 -14.26 -9.07 -5.96
CA MET A 36 -15.53 -8.85 -6.67
C MET A 36 -15.41 -8.93 -8.19
N ALA A 37 -14.24 -8.64 -8.73
CA ALA A 37 -14.04 -8.56 -10.18
C ALA A 37 -13.72 -9.92 -10.81
N VAL A 38 -12.99 -10.78 -10.11
CA VAL A 38 -12.45 -12.01 -10.69
C VAL A 38 -13.15 -13.29 -10.22
N VAL A 39 -13.78 -13.27 -9.05
CA VAL A 39 -14.41 -14.45 -8.44
C VAL A 39 -15.81 -14.68 -9.02
N LYS A 40 -16.07 -15.92 -9.47
CA LYS A 40 -17.34 -16.33 -10.06
C LYS A 40 -18.12 -17.35 -9.20
N SER A 41 -17.43 -18.06 -8.30
CA SER A 41 -18.03 -19.11 -7.47
C SER A 41 -17.63 -18.97 -6.00
N GLU A 42 -18.38 -19.64 -5.11
CA GLU A 42 -18.04 -19.68 -3.68
C GLU A 42 -16.74 -20.45 -3.43
N GLY A 43 -16.45 -21.50 -4.22
CA GLY A 43 -15.19 -22.25 -4.15
C GLY A 43 -13.99 -21.36 -4.47
N GLU A 44 -14.07 -20.53 -5.51
CA GLU A 44 -13.01 -19.59 -5.88
C GLU A 44 -12.82 -18.51 -4.80
N ARG A 45 -13.92 -18.04 -4.20
CA ARG A 45 -13.85 -17.08 -3.10
C ARG A 45 -13.12 -17.66 -1.89
N ARG A 46 -13.38 -18.95 -1.61
CA ARG A 46 -12.67 -19.67 -0.54
C ARG A 46 -11.18 -19.77 -0.83
N GLN A 47 -10.77 -19.98 -2.08
CA GLN A 47 -9.36 -20.00 -2.45
C GLN A 47 -8.69 -18.63 -2.15
N ILE A 48 -9.30 -17.52 -2.56
CA ILE A 48 -8.76 -16.18 -2.23
C ILE A 48 -8.73 -15.97 -0.72
N GLN A 49 -9.77 -16.37 0.02
CA GLN A 49 -9.79 -16.19 1.46
C GLN A 49 -8.67 -17.01 2.14
N VAL A 50 -8.45 -18.25 1.72
CA VAL A 50 -7.35 -19.06 2.27
C VAL A 50 -6.00 -18.43 1.90
N ALA A 51 -5.81 -18.03 0.63
CA ALA A 51 -4.58 -17.43 0.15
C ALA A 51 -4.21 -16.11 0.84
N THR A 52 -5.20 -15.35 1.32
CA THR A 52 -5.00 -14.07 2.02
C THR A 52 -5.13 -14.21 3.53
N GLY A 53 -6.02 -15.07 4.01
CA GLY A 53 -6.39 -15.22 5.41
C GLY A 53 -5.30 -15.81 6.29
N ILE A 54 -4.36 -16.57 5.73
CA ILE A 54 -3.23 -17.12 6.48
C ILE A 54 -2.18 -16.03 6.78
N HIS A 55 -2.14 -14.98 5.96
CA HIS A 55 -1.04 -14.02 5.97
C HIS A 55 -1.41 -12.64 6.56
N TRP A 56 -2.68 -12.22 6.46
CA TRP A 56 -3.08 -10.83 6.78
C TRP A 56 -2.71 -10.40 8.19
N ASP A 57 -2.90 -11.25 9.18
CA ASP A 57 -2.58 -10.96 10.59
C ASP A 57 -1.07 -10.82 10.83
N GLY A 58 -0.28 -11.74 10.25
CA GLY A 58 1.17 -11.68 10.34
C GLY A 58 1.79 -10.46 9.67
N ILE A 59 1.16 -9.95 8.62
CA ILE A 59 1.62 -8.73 7.91
C ILE A 59 1.41 -7.49 8.78
N GLU A 60 0.30 -7.40 9.51
CA GLU A 60 0.01 -6.26 10.37
C GLU A 60 1.02 -6.12 11.54
N VAL A 61 1.65 -7.22 11.95
CA VAL A 61 2.74 -7.18 12.95
C VAL A 61 3.91 -6.33 12.46
N TRP A 62 4.25 -6.36 11.17
CA TRP A 62 5.29 -5.52 10.60
C TRP A 62 4.93 -4.03 10.61
N LEU A 63 3.66 -3.70 10.40
CA LEU A 63 3.15 -2.33 10.53
C LEU A 63 3.31 -1.84 11.97
N ILE A 64 2.88 -2.64 12.94
CA ILE A 64 3.00 -2.33 14.36
C ILE A 64 4.47 -2.17 14.76
N ALA A 65 5.33 -3.08 14.30
CA ALA A 65 6.77 -2.99 14.56
C ALA A 65 7.38 -1.71 13.99
N ALA A 66 7.07 -1.35 12.75
CA ALA A 66 7.56 -0.13 12.10
C ALA A 66 7.12 1.13 12.87
N ILE A 67 5.85 1.19 13.28
CA ILE A 67 5.29 2.29 14.07
C ILE A 67 5.96 2.39 15.45
N ALA A 68 6.05 1.27 16.18
CA ALA A 68 6.63 1.21 17.52
C ALA A 68 8.13 1.57 17.51
N LEU A 69 8.89 1.06 16.54
CA LEU A 69 10.30 1.40 16.37
C LEU A 69 10.50 2.89 16.02
N THR A 70 9.62 3.46 15.18
CA THR A 70 9.67 4.90 14.86
C THR A 70 9.40 5.73 16.11
N PHE A 71 8.40 5.37 16.91
CA PHE A 71 8.11 6.03 18.18
C PHE A 71 9.29 5.95 19.17
N GLY A 72 9.91 4.78 19.30
CA GLY A 72 11.01 4.57 20.25
C GLY A 72 12.31 5.25 19.84
N ALA A 73 12.64 5.26 18.54
CA ALA A 73 13.91 5.81 18.06
C ALA A 73 13.83 7.29 17.66
N PHE A 74 12.67 7.74 17.13
CA PHE A 74 12.47 9.10 16.62
C PHE A 74 11.15 9.71 17.10
N PRO A 75 10.98 9.94 18.43
CA PRO A 75 9.69 10.34 19.00
C PRO A 75 9.18 11.69 18.48
N LEU A 76 10.08 12.63 18.15
CA LEU A 76 9.69 13.91 17.58
C LEU A 76 9.11 13.75 16.17
N ALA A 77 9.81 13.03 15.31
CA ALA A 77 9.33 12.74 13.95
C ALA A 77 8.01 11.94 13.98
N PHE A 78 7.89 10.98 14.89
CA PHE A 78 6.65 10.25 15.12
C PHE A 78 5.50 11.19 15.47
N GLY A 79 5.68 12.06 16.48
CA GLY A 79 4.65 13.01 16.92
C GLY A 79 4.19 13.93 15.79
N THR A 80 5.13 14.48 15.02
CA THR A 80 4.85 15.37 13.89
C THR A 80 4.04 14.65 12.80
N VAL A 81 4.49 13.48 12.35
CA VAL A 81 3.83 12.70 11.29
C VAL A 81 2.45 12.23 11.73
N PHE A 82 2.31 11.70 12.94
CA PHE A 82 1.02 11.20 13.43
C PHE A 82 0.01 12.31 13.68
N THR A 83 0.43 13.49 14.11
CA THR A 83 -0.45 14.65 14.24
C THR A 83 -0.99 15.10 12.88
N TYR A 84 -0.14 15.13 11.86
CA TYR A 84 -0.55 15.51 10.51
C TYR A 84 -1.48 14.48 9.86
N TYR A 85 -1.14 13.19 9.98
CA TYR A 85 -1.91 12.10 9.38
C TYR A 85 -3.00 11.52 10.27
N TYR A 86 -3.32 12.13 11.40
CA TYR A 86 -4.26 11.61 12.38
C TYR A 86 -5.54 11.03 11.75
N VAL A 87 -6.26 11.83 10.94
CA VAL A 87 -7.50 11.38 10.28
C VAL A 87 -7.23 10.26 9.27
N VAL A 88 -6.15 10.37 8.50
CA VAL A 88 -5.77 9.39 7.47
C VAL A 88 -5.41 8.05 8.12
N LEU A 89 -4.69 8.08 9.24
CA LEU A 89 -4.34 6.89 10.01
C LEU A 89 -5.57 6.21 10.63
N PHE A 90 -6.55 6.98 11.12
CA PHE A 90 -7.82 6.39 11.56
C PHE A 90 -8.57 5.71 10.42
N LEU A 91 -8.61 6.31 9.23
CA LEU A 91 -9.19 5.68 8.05
C LEU A 91 -8.45 4.39 7.68
N LEU A 92 -7.12 4.37 7.79
CA LEU A 92 -6.33 3.16 7.59
C LEU A 92 -6.72 2.08 8.59
N VAL A 93 -6.78 2.41 9.88
CA VAL A 93 -7.16 1.45 10.93
C VAL A 93 -8.57 0.89 10.69
N TYR A 94 -9.55 1.74 10.34
CA TYR A 94 -10.88 1.26 10.00
C TYR A 94 -10.90 0.34 8.78
N ALA A 95 -10.06 0.63 7.78
CA ALA A 95 -9.92 -0.23 6.61
C ALA A 95 -9.27 -1.58 6.97
N LEU A 96 -8.23 -1.58 7.82
CA LEU A 96 -7.62 -2.82 8.33
C LEU A 96 -8.61 -3.67 9.11
N ILE A 97 -9.39 -3.07 10.02
CA ILE A 97 -10.46 -3.75 10.76
C ILE A 97 -11.51 -4.30 9.78
N GLY A 98 -11.97 -3.49 8.82
CA GLY A 98 -12.97 -3.90 7.83
C GLY A 98 -12.51 -5.11 7.00
N ARG A 99 -11.24 -5.14 6.59
CA ARG A 99 -10.64 -6.28 5.91
C ARG A 99 -10.57 -7.51 6.80
N GLY A 100 -9.98 -7.38 7.99
CA GLY A 100 -9.80 -8.50 8.91
C GLY A 100 -11.12 -9.14 9.31
N VAL A 101 -12.12 -8.35 9.73
CA VAL A 101 -13.45 -8.84 10.07
C VAL A 101 -14.10 -9.53 8.86
N SER A 102 -13.96 -8.97 7.65
CA SER A 102 -14.57 -9.56 6.46
C SER A 102 -13.99 -10.93 6.15
N ILE A 103 -12.67 -11.10 6.25
CA ILE A 103 -11.97 -12.38 6.02
C ILE A 103 -12.44 -13.45 7.03
N GLU A 104 -12.62 -13.06 8.30
CA GLU A 104 -12.99 -13.98 9.38
C GLU A 104 -14.46 -14.40 9.37
N VAL A 105 -15.37 -13.50 8.97
CA VAL A 105 -16.81 -13.79 9.08
C VAL A 105 -17.42 -14.35 7.81
N ILE A 106 -16.74 -14.29 6.66
CA ILE A 106 -17.31 -14.58 5.34
C ILE A 106 -17.98 -15.96 5.23
N TYR A 107 -17.47 -16.99 5.93
CA TYR A 107 -18.03 -18.35 5.95
C TYR A 107 -18.99 -18.65 7.10
N LYS A 108 -19.21 -17.66 7.96
CA LYS A 108 -20.19 -17.76 9.07
C LYS A 108 -21.53 -17.15 8.68
N ILE A 109 -21.68 -16.75 7.41
CA ILE A 109 -22.85 -16.01 6.92
C ILE A 109 -23.67 -16.87 5.98
N ASP A 110 -24.89 -17.22 6.39
CA ASP A 110 -25.84 -17.99 5.57
C ASP A 110 -26.63 -17.12 4.58
N SER A 111 -26.80 -15.84 4.87
CA SER A 111 -27.59 -14.92 4.06
C SER A 111 -26.81 -14.41 2.84
N LYS A 112 -27.31 -14.65 1.63
CA LYS A 112 -26.72 -14.15 0.38
C LYS A 112 -26.58 -12.62 0.33
N ARG A 113 -27.51 -11.89 0.98
CA ARG A 113 -27.43 -10.41 1.05
C ARG A 113 -26.27 -9.97 1.92
N TRP A 114 -26.13 -10.55 3.10
CA TRP A 114 -25.02 -10.29 4.01
C TRP A 114 -23.67 -10.68 3.41
N LEU A 115 -23.62 -11.82 2.72
CA LEU A 115 -22.40 -12.25 2.01
C LEU A 115 -21.94 -11.21 1.01
N LYS A 116 -22.85 -10.65 0.20
CA LYS A 116 -22.50 -9.57 -0.75
C LYS A 116 -21.95 -8.33 -0.04
N SER A 117 -22.55 -7.93 1.08
CA SER A 117 -22.09 -6.78 1.86
C SER A 117 -20.70 -6.99 2.45
N VAL A 118 -20.41 -8.19 2.97
CA VAL A 118 -19.10 -8.53 3.52
C VAL A 118 -18.04 -8.59 2.40
N VAL A 119 -18.34 -9.18 1.25
CA VAL A 119 -17.44 -9.20 0.11
C VAL A 119 -17.15 -7.77 -0.40
N LEU A 120 -18.16 -6.92 -0.43
CA LEU A 120 -18.00 -5.51 -0.79
C LEU A 120 -17.11 -4.79 0.23
N ALA A 121 -17.36 -4.97 1.53
CA ALA A 121 -16.55 -4.40 2.60
C ALA A 121 -15.08 -4.87 2.49
N TRP A 122 -14.85 -6.16 2.25
CA TRP A 122 -13.52 -6.72 2.05
C TRP A 122 -12.80 -6.06 0.87
N THR A 123 -13.45 -5.97 -0.29
CA THR A 123 -12.90 -5.35 -1.51
C THR A 123 -12.60 -3.87 -1.30
N ILE A 124 -13.54 -3.11 -0.74
CA ILE A 124 -13.38 -1.66 -0.50
C ILE A 124 -12.27 -1.41 0.51
N SER A 125 -12.27 -2.12 1.64
CA SER A 125 -11.27 -1.95 2.69
C SER A 125 -9.86 -2.22 2.16
N SER A 126 -9.67 -3.29 1.40
CA SER A 126 -8.37 -3.64 0.81
C SER A 126 -7.90 -2.61 -0.22
N THR A 127 -8.80 -2.10 -1.05
CA THR A 127 -8.49 -1.03 -2.00
C THR A 127 -8.14 0.27 -1.27
N LEU A 128 -8.85 0.59 -0.20
CA LEU A 128 -8.62 1.79 0.61
C LEU A 128 -7.28 1.73 1.35
N ILE A 129 -6.89 0.56 1.87
CA ILE A 129 -5.57 0.35 2.48
C ILE A 129 -4.47 0.69 1.47
N LEU A 130 -4.51 0.11 0.27
CA LEU A 130 -3.53 0.39 -0.78
C LEU A 130 -3.49 1.88 -1.13
N PHE A 131 -4.65 2.51 -1.31
CA PHE A 131 -4.74 3.92 -1.66
C PHE A 131 -4.13 4.81 -0.57
N ILE A 132 -4.49 4.60 0.70
CA ILE A 132 -3.97 5.38 1.83
C ILE A 132 -2.46 5.20 1.99
N LEU A 133 -1.96 3.99 1.87
CA LEU A 133 -0.52 3.72 1.92
C LEU A 133 0.23 4.43 0.79
N GLY A 134 -0.31 4.42 -0.42
CA GLY A 134 0.27 5.15 -1.54
C GLY A 134 0.28 6.67 -1.34
N VAL A 135 -0.80 7.25 -0.79
CA VAL A 135 -0.84 8.66 -0.38
C VAL A 135 0.22 8.96 0.67
N PHE A 136 0.33 8.12 1.69
CA PHE A 136 1.31 8.28 2.77
C PHE A 136 2.76 8.24 2.24
N ILE A 137 3.09 7.22 1.45
CA ILE A 137 4.42 7.03 0.86
C ILE A 137 4.78 8.24 -0.01
N THR A 138 3.88 8.65 -0.89
CA THR A 138 4.13 9.77 -1.80
C THR A 138 4.40 11.06 -1.06
N ASN A 139 3.63 11.38 -0.01
CA ASN A 139 3.89 12.56 0.81
C ASN A 139 5.18 12.45 1.61
N THR A 140 5.58 11.25 2.02
CA THR A 140 6.87 11.04 2.69
C THR A 140 8.04 11.41 1.77
N PHE A 141 7.94 11.07 0.49
CA PHE A 141 8.95 11.47 -0.50
C PHE A 141 8.90 12.94 -0.91
N LEU A 142 7.72 13.57 -0.87
CA LEU A 142 7.57 15.00 -1.16
C LEU A 142 8.02 15.90 0.00
N GLY A 143 8.26 15.33 1.17
CA GLY A 143 8.52 16.06 2.40
C GLY A 143 7.26 16.53 3.10
N PHE A 144 7.34 16.67 4.42
CA PHE A 144 6.22 17.13 5.24
C PHE A 144 6.27 18.66 5.43
N PRO A 145 5.13 19.34 5.42
CA PRO A 145 5.07 20.78 5.62
C PRO A 145 5.17 21.13 7.13
N TYR A 146 6.39 21.15 7.66
CA TYR A 146 6.67 21.55 9.05
C TYR A 146 7.36 22.92 9.10
N ASP A 147 7.18 23.61 10.23
CA ASP A 147 7.84 24.87 10.52
C ASP A 147 9.19 24.69 11.22
N ALA A 148 9.86 25.79 11.56
CA ALA A 148 11.15 25.79 12.25
C ALA A 148 11.08 25.14 13.66
N ASN A 149 9.92 25.02 14.25
CA ASN A 149 9.67 24.41 15.56
C ASN A 149 9.37 22.90 15.45
N GLY A 150 9.26 22.37 14.23
CA GLY A 150 8.88 20.99 13.96
C GLY A 150 7.36 20.75 14.02
N GLU A 151 6.55 21.82 14.05
CA GLU A 151 5.10 21.72 14.03
C GLU A 151 4.57 21.74 12.60
N MET A 152 3.45 21.05 12.37
CA MET A 152 2.84 21.02 11.05
C MET A 152 2.21 22.36 10.68
N SER A 153 2.70 22.94 9.59
CA SER A 153 2.23 24.24 9.09
C SER A 153 0.93 24.19 8.30
N LYS A 154 0.47 22.97 7.91
CA LYS A 154 -0.73 22.76 7.09
C LYS A 154 -1.67 21.74 7.72
N SER A 155 -2.97 21.83 7.38
CA SER A 155 -3.99 20.88 7.77
C SER A 155 -3.79 19.52 7.07
N PHE A 156 -4.30 18.43 7.66
CA PHE A 156 -4.30 17.09 7.08
C PHE A 156 -4.92 17.02 5.66
N VAL A 157 -5.81 17.93 5.31
CA VAL A 157 -6.42 18.02 3.97
C VAL A 157 -5.35 18.22 2.89
N SER A 158 -4.24 18.92 3.21
CA SER A 158 -3.13 19.11 2.27
C SER A 158 -2.36 17.83 1.94
N ALA A 159 -2.54 16.77 2.74
CA ALA A 159 -2.03 15.43 2.42
C ALA A 159 -2.67 14.84 1.16
N PHE A 160 -3.89 15.27 0.81
CA PHE A 160 -4.61 14.83 -0.39
C PHE A 160 -4.43 15.82 -1.55
N ASN A 161 -3.19 16.09 -1.91
CA ASN A 161 -2.85 16.86 -3.10
C ASN A 161 -2.86 15.96 -4.36
N VAL A 162 -2.79 16.58 -5.55
CA VAL A 162 -2.87 15.86 -6.83
C VAL A 162 -1.77 14.80 -6.95
N THR A 163 -0.55 15.11 -6.50
CA THR A 163 0.60 14.18 -6.54
C THR A 163 0.37 12.98 -5.62
N SER A 164 -0.06 13.21 -4.39
CA SER A 164 -0.30 12.13 -3.43
C SER A 164 -1.49 11.25 -3.79
N ILE A 165 -2.57 11.84 -4.34
CA ILE A 165 -3.69 11.07 -4.89
C ILE A 165 -3.24 10.20 -6.06
N SER A 166 -2.40 10.74 -6.95
CA SER A 166 -1.80 9.96 -8.05
C SER A 166 -0.93 8.81 -7.52
N GLY A 167 -0.16 9.04 -6.44
CA GLY A 167 0.59 8.00 -5.74
C GLY A 167 -0.29 6.94 -5.12
N GLY A 168 -1.42 7.35 -4.53
CA GLY A 168 -2.44 6.42 -4.03
C GLY A 168 -2.98 5.50 -5.12
N LEU A 169 -3.35 6.08 -6.27
CA LEU A 169 -3.84 5.32 -7.43
C LEU A 169 -2.76 4.40 -8.02
N LEU A 170 -1.51 4.88 -8.10
CA LEU A 170 -0.38 4.05 -8.52
C LEU A 170 -0.18 2.85 -7.58
N PHE A 171 -0.25 3.06 -6.27
CA PHE A 171 -0.07 1.99 -5.30
C PHE A 171 -1.21 0.95 -5.38
N VAL A 172 -2.44 1.38 -5.65
CA VAL A 172 -3.55 0.46 -5.97
C VAL A 172 -3.24 -0.35 -7.23
N ALA A 173 -2.76 0.29 -8.31
CA ALA A 173 -2.39 -0.41 -9.54
C ALA A 173 -1.28 -1.44 -9.31
N LEU A 174 -0.23 -1.09 -8.56
CA LEU A 174 0.85 -2.00 -8.18
C LEU A 174 0.32 -3.16 -7.32
N GLY A 175 -0.58 -2.88 -6.38
CA GLY A 175 -1.25 -3.91 -5.58
C GLY A 175 -2.06 -4.88 -6.45
N LEU A 176 -2.82 -4.39 -7.43
CA LEU A 176 -3.55 -5.26 -8.36
C LEU A 176 -2.59 -6.15 -9.17
N ILE A 177 -1.46 -5.62 -9.65
CA ILE A 177 -0.43 -6.39 -10.36
C ILE A 177 0.14 -7.48 -9.46
N ALA A 178 0.63 -7.11 -8.28
CA ALA A 178 1.21 -8.05 -7.32
C ALA A 178 0.18 -9.09 -6.83
N GLY A 179 -1.04 -8.65 -6.53
CA GLY A 179 -2.14 -9.50 -6.11
C GLY A 179 -2.58 -10.49 -7.19
N SER A 180 -2.55 -10.10 -8.48
CA SER A 180 -2.86 -11.05 -9.57
C SER A 180 -1.83 -12.16 -9.66
N GLY A 181 -0.54 -11.82 -9.49
CA GLY A 181 0.53 -12.80 -9.39
C GLY A 181 0.34 -13.75 -8.21
N TRP A 182 -0.04 -13.21 -7.05
CA TRP A 182 -0.32 -13.99 -5.84
C TRP A 182 -1.48 -14.97 -6.05
N ILE A 183 -2.60 -14.51 -6.61
CA ILE A 183 -3.75 -15.35 -6.95
C ILE A 183 -3.32 -16.45 -7.91
N ASN A 184 -2.51 -16.14 -8.93
CA ASN A 184 -2.06 -17.12 -9.91
C ASN A 184 -1.16 -18.21 -9.30
N LEU A 185 -0.39 -17.87 -8.27
CA LEU A 185 0.50 -18.81 -7.58
C LEU A 185 -0.22 -19.67 -6.52
N THR A 186 -1.28 -19.14 -5.92
CA THR A 186 -1.90 -19.74 -4.73
C THR A 186 -3.28 -20.33 -4.96
N THR A 187 -3.84 -20.19 -6.17
CA THR A 187 -5.17 -20.69 -6.50
C THR A 187 -5.15 -21.63 -7.70
N GLU A 188 -6.16 -22.49 -7.78
CA GLU A 188 -6.31 -23.47 -8.86
C GLU A 188 -7.36 -23.02 -9.90
N GLY A 189 -7.32 -23.66 -11.06
CA GLY A 189 -8.28 -23.47 -12.15
C GLY A 189 -8.04 -22.17 -12.93
N GLU A 190 -9.13 -21.54 -13.39
CA GLU A 190 -9.07 -20.35 -14.24
C GLU A 190 -9.00 -19.01 -13.47
N LEU A 191 -9.03 -19.06 -12.15
CA LEU A 191 -9.08 -17.86 -11.33
C LEU A 191 -7.83 -16.97 -11.52
N GLY A 192 -6.65 -17.58 -11.55
CA GLY A 192 -5.39 -16.89 -11.82
C GLY A 192 -5.35 -16.26 -13.21
N LEU A 193 -5.84 -16.98 -14.24
CA LEU A 193 -5.93 -16.43 -15.60
C LEU A 193 -6.85 -15.22 -15.67
N ARG A 194 -7.99 -15.25 -14.98
CA ARG A 194 -8.92 -14.10 -14.92
C ARG A 194 -8.31 -12.92 -14.16
N ALA A 195 -7.60 -13.16 -13.08
CA ALA A 195 -6.89 -12.11 -12.35
C ALA A 195 -5.83 -11.43 -13.24
N ASN A 196 -5.02 -12.21 -13.96
CA ASN A 196 -4.06 -11.72 -14.94
C ASN A 196 -4.72 -10.88 -16.06
N ASN A 197 -5.82 -11.37 -16.62
CA ASN A 197 -6.54 -10.65 -17.67
C ASN A 197 -7.17 -9.34 -17.15
N PHE A 198 -7.64 -9.33 -15.92
CA PHE A 198 -8.15 -8.14 -15.26
C PHE A 198 -7.04 -7.08 -15.13
N VAL A 199 -5.87 -7.47 -14.66
CA VAL A 199 -4.72 -6.57 -14.51
C VAL A 199 -4.21 -6.06 -15.85
N LYS A 200 -4.07 -6.93 -16.87
CA LYS A 200 -3.67 -6.52 -18.22
C LYS A 200 -4.64 -5.46 -18.79
N LYS A 201 -5.92 -5.58 -18.50
CA LYS A 201 -6.94 -4.64 -18.97
C LYS A 201 -6.98 -3.33 -18.18
N PHE A 202 -6.83 -3.38 -16.87
CA PHE A 202 -7.07 -2.24 -15.99
C PHE A 202 -5.83 -1.76 -15.23
N GLY A 203 -4.95 -2.66 -14.77
CA GLY A 203 -3.80 -2.31 -13.95
C GLY A 203 -2.67 -1.66 -14.75
N VAL A 204 -2.19 -2.33 -15.80
CA VAL A 204 -1.05 -1.84 -16.60
C VAL A 204 -1.43 -0.58 -17.40
N ILE A 205 -2.66 -0.51 -17.93
CA ILE A 205 -3.11 0.66 -18.71
C ILE A 205 -3.12 1.94 -17.86
N TYR A 206 -3.43 1.83 -16.56
CA TYR A 206 -3.48 2.99 -15.67
C TYR A 206 -2.18 3.24 -14.91
N ALA A 207 -1.38 2.22 -14.65
CA ALA A 207 -0.12 2.37 -13.93
C ALA A 207 0.89 3.25 -14.68
N VAL A 208 1.01 3.08 -15.99
CA VAL A 208 1.97 3.84 -16.81
C VAL A 208 1.66 5.35 -16.84
N PRO A 209 0.45 5.80 -17.16
CA PRO A 209 0.10 7.23 -17.12
C PRO A 209 0.26 7.84 -15.71
N ILE A 210 -0.10 7.11 -14.68
CA ILE A 210 0.03 7.57 -13.29
C ILE A 210 1.51 7.71 -12.92
N LEU A 211 2.36 6.75 -13.31
CA LEU A 211 3.80 6.83 -13.08
C LEU A 211 4.41 8.04 -13.82
N ILE A 212 4.04 8.26 -15.07
CA ILE A 212 4.48 9.44 -15.84
C ILE A 212 4.06 10.73 -15.12
N LEU A 213 2.82 10.82 -14.66
CA LEU A 213 2.31 11.96 -13.92
C LEU A 213 3.10 12.20 -12.63
N LEU A 214 3.39 11.17 -11.85
CA LEU A 214 4.19 11.26 -10.63
C LEU A 214 5.61 11.73 -10.88
N VAL A 215 6.27 11.19 -11.91
CA VAL A 215 7.63 11.60 -12.30
C VAL A 215 7.63 13.06 -12.73
N PHE A 216 6.67 13.47 -13.57
CA PHE A 216 6.55 14.85 -14.03
C PHE A 216 6.27 15.84 -12.89
N MET A 217 5.36 15.51 -11.99
CA MET A 217 5.02 16.34 -10.84
C MET A 217 6.16 16.40 -9.81
N GLY A 218 6.85 15.29 -9.59
CA GLY A 218 8.04 15.24 -8.74
C GLY A 218 9.18 16.07 -9.30
N TYR A 219 9.39 16.05 -10.62
CA TYR A 219 10.42 16.86 -11.29
C TYR A 219 10.15 18.37 -11.15
N ASN A 220 8.91 18.81 -11.18
CA ASN A 220 8.54 20.22 -11.03
C ASN A 220 8.54 20.71 -9.57
N ASN A 221 8.67 19.81 -8.58
CA ASN A 221 8.78 20.15 -7.17
C ASN A 221 10.27 20.14 -6.77
N SER A 222 10.83 21.28 -6.37
CA SER A 222 12.27 21.45 -6.15
C SER A 222 12.91 20.45 -5.19
N GLU A 223 12.22 20.07 -4.12
CA GLU A 223 12.72 19.11 -3.15
C GLU A 223 12.62 17.67 -3.66
N ALA A 224 11.52 17.31 -4.31
CA ALA A 224 11.35 15.99 -4.91
C ALA A 224 12.23 15.78 -6.15
N SER A 225 12.57 16.84 -6.89
CA SER A 225 13.46 16.75 -8.06
C SER A 225 14.88 16.36 -7.68
N LEU A 226 15.40 16.85 -6.55
CA LEU A 226 16.70 16.44 -6.02
C LEU A 226 16.72 14.96 -5.66
N PHE A 227 15.71 14.49 -4.95
CA PHE A 227 15.59 13.08 -4.55
C PHE A 227 15.43 12.15 -5.76
N ILE A 228 14.57 12.51 -6.72
CA ILE A 228 14.39 11.74 -7.97
C ILE A 228 15.68 11.75 -8.79
N GLY A 229 16.39 12.86 -8.88
CA GLY A 229 17.68 12.95 -9.55
C GLY A 229 18.73 12.03 -8.92
N GLU A 230 18.83 11.99 -7.60
CA GLU A 230 19.72 11.08 -6.87
C GLU A 230 19.31 9.61 -7.05
N LEU A 231 17.99 9.30 -7.04
CA LEU A 231 17.50 7.96 -7.27
C LEU A 231 17.82 7.45 -8.68
N PHE A 232 17.65 8.29 -9.70
CA PHE A 232 18.02 7.95 -11.09
C PHE A 232 19.53 7.76 -11.29
N THR A 233 20.36 8.50 -10.55
CA THR A 233 21.81 8.36 -10.62
C THR A 233 22.34 7.19 -9.79
N ALA A 234 21.72 6.91 -8.64
CA ALA A 234 22.13 5.83 -7.74
C ALA A 234 21.64 4.44 -8.17
N VAL A 235 20.47 4.33 -8.81
CA VAL A 235 19.87 3.03 -9.15
C VAL A 235 19.20 3.02 -10.53
N PRO A 236 19.97 3.24 -11.62
CA PRO A 236 19.39 3.21 -12.97
C PRO A 236 18.77 1.87 -13.35
N LEU A 237 19.20 0.76 -12.70
CA LEU A 237 18.68 -0.60 -12.93
C LEU A 237 17.30 -0.87 -12.33
N MET A 238 16.87 -0.15 -11.29
CA MET A 238 15.54 -0.36 -10.68
C MET A 238 14.37 -0.04 -11.61
N PHE A 239 14.58 0.82 -12.60
CA PHE A 239 13.55 1.17 -13.59
C PHE A 239 13.51 0.24 -14.80
N VAL A 240 14.56 -0.56 -14.99
CA VAL A 240 14.66 -1.53 -16.09
C VAL A 240 14.07 -2.89 -15.69
N LEU A 241 14.15 -3.28 -14.41
CA LEU A 241 13.65 -4.56 -13.91
C LEU A 241 12.13 -4.81 -14.15
N PRO A 242 11.21 -3.83 -14.00
CA PRO A 242 9.80 -4.06 -14.31
C PRO A 242 9.52 -4.35 -15.79
N ILE A 243 10.39 -3.93 -16.70
CA ILE A 243 10.21 -4.12 -18.15
C ILE A 243 10.46 -5.58 -18.53
N PHE A 244 11.37 -6.26 -17.85
CA PHE A 244 11.71 -7.66 -18.13
C PHE A 244 10.79 -8.68 -17.45
N THR A 245 9.95 -8.28 -16.49
CA THR A 245 8.99 -9.19 -15.82
C THR A 245 7.63 -9.25 -16.49
N ILE A 246 7.42 -8.50 -17.59
CA ILE A 246 6.13 -8.42 -18.33
C ILE A 246 6.13 -9.37 -19.56
N THR A 247 7.23 -10.02 -19.87
CA THR A 247 7.30 -11.11 -20.87
C THR A 247 7.04 -12.45 -20.24
#